data_265fec476a83140e0639e9ff8d797233
#
_entry.id   265fec476a83140e0639e9ff8d797233
#
_cell.length_a   1.000
_cell.length_b   1.000
_cell.length_c   1.000
_cell.angle_alpha   90.00
_cell.angle_beta   90.00
_cell.angle_gamma   90.00
#
_symmetry.space_group_name_H-M   'P 1'
#
loop_
_entity.id
_entity.type
_entity.pdbx_description
1 polymer ?
#
loop_
_entity_poly.entity_id
_entity_poly.type
_entity_poly.pdbx_seq_one_letter_code
_entity_poly.pdbx_strand_id
1 'polypeptide(L)'
;PGAKQDKYMLNWPPFGNDIYLNVVENNYEARNAKYELAKQHTLGFIYFMQTELGMKNIGLADDELDGGMALIPYNREGRRVKGVVRMNINHIKNPYDASLYRTGISVGDYPVDHHQARYRGKVPEIEFPPIPSFNVPMGTMIPSTIDGLIVCEKGISVTNIVNGTTRLQPVVLLTGQAAGVLAAKTVQLKKK
;
A
#
# COMPACT_ATOMS: atom_id res chain seq x y z
N PRO A 1 21.34 30.01 -2.42
CA PRO A 1 20.82 29.82 -1.09
C PRO A 1 19.62 28.88 -1.24
N GLY A 2 19.85 27.58 -1.00
CA GLY A 2 18.77 26.59 -1.00
C GLY A 2 17.83 26.89 0.16
N ALA A 3 16.50 26.79 -0.08
CA ALA A 3 15.53 26.81 0.98
C ALA A 3 15.97 25.77 2.03
N LYS A 4 16.07 26.17 3.29
CA LYS A 4 16.28 25.22 4.37
C LYS A 4 15.11 24.24 4.32
N GLN A 5 15.42 22.97 4.17
CA GLN A 5 14.40 21.93 4.29
C GLN A 5 14.04 21.85 5.76
N ASP A 6 12.90 22.41 6.11
CA ASP A 6 12.37 22.47 7.47
C ASP A 6 11.30 21.42 7.75
N LYS A 7 10.96 20.60 6.73
CA LYS A 7 9.95 19.53 6.81
C LYS A 7 10.56 18.18 6.51
N TYR A 8 10.14 17.19 7.27
CA TYR A 8 10.64 15.81 7.17
C TYR A 8 9.47 14.84 7.14
N MET A 9 9.56 13.84 6.29
CA MET A 9 8.64 12.71 6.34
C MET A 9 9.11 11.72 7.41
N LEU A 10 8.29 11.48 8.43
CA LEU A 10 8.53 10.43 9.41
C LEU A 10 8.03 9.10 8.84
N ASN A 11 8.96 8.21 8.54
CA ASN A 11 8.67 6.85 8.12
C ASN A 11 9.49 5.87 8.97
N TRP A 12 8.98 5.53 10.14
CA TRP A 12 9.63 4.62 11.10
C TRP A 12 8.72 3.43 11.38
N PRO A 13 8.70 2.42 10.48
CA PRO A 13 7.72 1.36 10.57
C PRO A 13 7.84 0.51 11.85
N PRO A 14 8.93 -0.18 12.16
CA PRO A 14 9.00 -0.99 13.36
C PRO A 14 9.06 -0.12 14.62
N PHE A 15 8.09 -0.29 15.52
CA PHE A 15 8.04 0.39 16.82
C PHE A 15 7.94 1.93 16.77
N GLY A 16 7.76 2.52 15.60
CA GLY A 16 7.63 3.96 15.40
C GLY A 16 6.17 4.36 15.15
N ASN A 17 5.94 5.05 14.02
CA ASN A 17 4.63 5.60 13.70
C ASN A 17 3.69 4.65 12.94
N ASP A 18 4.08 3.38 12.73
CA ASP A 18 3.17 2.36 12.22
C ASP A 18 2.32 1.74 13.32
N ILE A 19 1.04 1.55 13.04
CA ILE A 19 0.11 0.86 13.93
C ILE A 19 -0.81 -0.06 13.13
N TYR A 20 -1.04 -1.28 13.63
CA TYR A 20 -2.03 -2.17 13.05
C TYR A 20 -3.43 -1.84 13.60
N LEU A 21 -4.33 -1.51 12.68
CA LEU A 21 -5.75 -1.31 12.99
C LEU A 21 -6.60 -2.00 11.93
N ASN A 22 -7.50 -2.89 12.37
CA ASN A 22 -8.51 -3.43 11.46
C ASN A 22 -9.63 -2.40 11.29
N VAL A 23 -9.58 -1.64 10.20
CA VAL A 23 -10.61 -0.64 9.84
C VAL A 23 -11.55 -1.15 8.73
N VAL A 24 -11.26 -2.32 8.15
CA VAL A 24 -11.98 -2.86 6.98
C VAL A 24 -13.33 -3.46 7.39
N GLU A 25 -13.36 -4.18 8.53
CA GLU A 25 -14.52 -4.93 9.00
C GLU A 25 -15.44 -4.12 9.93
N ASN A 26 -15.26 -2.80 10.02
CA ASN A 26 -15.95 -1.98 11.00
C ASN A 26 -17.03 -1.10 10.36
N ASN A 27 -18.06 -0.78 11.14
CA ASN A 27 -18.97 0.30 10.85
C ASN A 27 -18.27 1.67 10.94
N TYR A 28 -18.99 2.74 10.63
CA TYR A 28 -18.45 4.09 10.57
C TYR A 28 -17.87 4.54 11.93
N GLU A 29 -18.62 4.37 13.00
CA GLU A 29 -18.24 4.82 14.34
C GLU A 29 -16.98 4.08 14.85
N ALA A 30 -16.95 2.75 14.72
CA ALA A 30 -15.80 1.94 15.12
C ALA A 30 -14.56 2.24 14.27
N ARG A 31 -14.73 2.59 13.00
CA ARG A 31 -13.65 3.01 12.12
C ARG A 31 -13.08 4.35 12.54
N ASN A 32 -13.94 5.34 12.83
CA ASN A 32 -13.50 6.64 13.28
C ASN A 32 -12.78 6.56 14.64
N ALA A 33 -13.26 5.79 15.57
CA ALA A 33 -12.58 5.56 16.85
C ALA A 33 -11.15 4.99 16.62
N LYS A 34 -10.96 4.11 15.64
CA LYS A 34 -9.64 3.58 15.28
C LYS A 34 -8.76 4.62 14.58
N TYR A 35 -9.32 5.51 13.79
CA TYR A 35 -8.56 6.61 13.21
C TYR A 35 -8.08 7.59 14.28
N GLU A 36 -8.88 7.85 15.31
CA GLU A 36 -8.42 8.64 16.44
C GLU A 36 -7.29 7.94 17.23
N LEU A 37 -7.36 6.61 17.39
CA LEU A 37 -6.23 5.84 17.95
C LEU A 37 -4.96 5.95 17.10
N ALA A 38 -5.07 5.96 15.76
CA ALA A 38 -3.93 6.16 14.89
C ALA A 38 -3.30 7.56 15.04
N LYS A 39 -4.14 8.60 15.17
CA LYS A 39 -3.67 9.96 15.45
C LYS A 39 -2.95 10.03 16.78
N GLN A 40 -3.53 9.48 17.85
CA GLN A 40 -2.92 9.44 19.17
C GLN A 40 -1.58 8.68 19.16
N HIS A 41 -1.49 7.58 18.40
CA HIS A 41 -0.24 6.85 18.25
C HIS A 41 0.84 7.71 17.57
N THR A 42 0.50 8.44 16.51
CA THR A 42 1.42 9.36 15.83
C THR A 42 1.87 10.49 16.74
N LEU A 43 0.95 11.11 17.47
CA LEU A 43 1.28 12.16 18.44
C LEU A 43 2.16 11.64 19.58
N GLY A 44 1.87 10.43 20.08
CA GLY A 44 2.69 9.76 21.08
C GLY A 44 4.12 9.51 20.60
N PHE A 45 4.29 9.15 19.33
CA PHE A 45 5.61 8.98 18.73
C PHE A 45 6.37 10.31 18.61
N ILE A 46 5.70 11.40 18.21
CA ILE A 46 6.31 12.74 18.20
C ILE A 46 6.70 13.17 19.61
N TYR A 47 5.83 12.95 20.58
CA TYR A 47 6.12 13.24 21.99
C TYR A 47 7.36 12.47 22.48
N PHE A 48 7.44 11.18 22.18
CA PHE A 48 8.63 10.36 22.46
C PHE A 48 9.92 10.95 21.83
N MET A 49 9.84 11.37 20.57
CA MET A 49 10.99 12.01 19.92
C MET A 49 11.42 13.29 20.64
N GLN A 50 10.48 14.09 21.11
CA GLN A 50 10.76 15.34 21.82
C GLN A 50 11.33 15.11 23.22
N THR A 51 10.82 14.13 23.95
CA THR A 51 11.16 13.91 25.38
C THR A 51 12.35 12.98 25.55
N GLU A 52 12.35 11.84 24.84
CA GLU A 52 13.36 10.79 25.03
C GLU A 52 14.57 10.93 24.08
N LEU A 53 14.33 11.43 22.85
CA LEU A 53 15.40 11.62 21.89
C LEU A 53 15.92 13.06 21.84
N GLY A 54 15.36 13.96 22.65
CA GLY A 54 15.77 15.35 22.74
C GLY A 54 15.51 16.20 21.50
N MET A 55 14.68 15.73 20.57
CA MET A 55 14.34 16.40 19.31
C MET A 55 13.25 17.46 19.50
N LYS A 56 13.47 18.41 20.41
CA LYS A 56 12.49 19.41 20.84
C LYS A 56 11.88 20.27 19.74
N ASN A 57 12.58 20.40 18.60
CA ASN A 57 12.14 21.25 17.48
C ASN A 57 11.28 20.49 16.44
N ILE A 58 11.00 19.20 16.66
CA ILE A 58 10.15 18.43 15.77
C ILE A 58 8.69 18.53 16.25
N GLY A 59 7.79 18.83 15.33
CA GLY A 59 6.36 18.87 15.54
C GLY A 59 5.59 18.49 14.29
N LEU A 60 4.28 18.64 14.31
CA LEU A 60 3.48 18.49 13.08
C LEU A 60 3.74 19.67 12.15
N ALA A 61 3.72 19.42 10.84
CA ALA A 61 3.74 20.47 9.81
C ALA A 61 2.30 20.98 9.61
N ASP A 62 1.89 21.92 10.43
CA ASP A 62 0.52 22.46 10.50
C ASP A 62 0.16 23.39 9.33
N ASP A 63 1.15 23.79 8.54
CA ASP A 63 0.99 24.57 7.32
C ASP A 63 0.71 23.73 6.06
N GLU A 64 0.81 22.40 6.14
CA GLU A 64 0.54 21.48 5.02
C GLU A 64 -0.90 20.95 5.03
N LEU A 65 -1.42 20.69 6.21
CA LEU A 65 -2.75 20.12 6.41
C LEU A 65 -3.41 20.78 7.60
N ASP A 66 -4.70 21.00 7.54
CA ASP A 66 -5.46 21.55 8.63
C ASP A 66 -5.30 20.71 9.90
N GLY A 67 -4.81 21.33 10.98
CA GLY A 67 -4.45 20.66 12.22
C GLY A 67 -3.21 19.74 12.11
N GLY A 68 -2.42 19.81 11.04
CA GLY A 68 -1.17 19.06 10.87
C GLY A 68 -1.34 17.55 10.67
N MET A 69 -2.56 17.07 10.44
CA MET A 69 -2.88 15.65 10.27
C MET A 69 -3.62 15.40 8.95
N ALA A 70 -3.28 14.29 8.28
CA ALA A 70 -4.03 13.86 7.11
C ALA A 70 -5.48 13.53 7.46
N LEU A 71 -6.42 13.83 6.54
CA LEU A 71 -7.85 13.51 6.72
C LEU A 71 -8.08 12.01 6.91
N ILE A 72 -7.29 11.19 6.23
CA ILE A 72 -7.28 9.74 6.39
C ILE A 72 -5.85 9.24 6.54
N PRO A 73 -5.60 8.21 7.35
CA PRO A 73 -4.26 7.65 7.49
C PRO A 73 -3.80 6.96 6.20
N TYR A 74 -2.50 6.87 6.00
CA TYR A 74 -1.93 6.05 4.94
C TYR A 74 -2.15 4.56 5.25
N ASN A 75 -2.94 3.90 4.41
CA ASN A 75 -3.22 2.47 4.52
C ASN A 75 -2.37 1.68 3.52
N ARG A 76 -1.55 0.75 4.01
CA ARG A 76 -0.75 -0.16 3.15
C ARG A 76 -1.55 -1.34 2.66
N GLU A 77 -2.53 -1.76 3.43
CA GLU A 77 -3.34 -2.95 3.22
C GLU A 77 -4.82 -2.59 3.15
N GLY A 78 -5.55 -3.34 2.33
CA GLY A 78 -7.00 -3.19 2.20
C GLY A 78 -7.62 -4.49 1.69
N ARG A 79 -8.91 -4.45 1.36
CA ARG A 79 -9.55 -5.55 0.66
C ARG A 79 -9.01 -5.62 -0.76
N ARG A 80 -8.74 -6.84 -1.20
CA ARG A 80 -8.30 -7.15 -2.56
C ARG A 80 -9.37 -7.96 -3.27
N VAL A 81 -9.59 -7.67 -4.54
CA VAL A 81 -10.55 -8.42 -5.35
C VAL A 81 -10.08 -9.86 -5.56
N LYS A 82 -11.01 -10.78 -5.74
CA LYS A 82 -10.72 -12.09 -6.31
C LYS A 82 -10.74 -11.96 -7.83
N GLY A 83 -9.56 -11.80 -8.43
CA GLY A 83 -9.40 -11.60 -9.87
C GLY A 83 -9.30 -12.90 -10.65
N VAL A 84 -9.36 -12.77 -11.98
CA VAL A 84 -9.09 -13.86 -12.95
C VAL A 84 -7.71 -14.48 -12.70
N VAL A 85 -6.73 -13.64 -12.34
CA VAL A 85 -5.41 -14.05 -11.87
C VAL A 85 -5.23 -13.58 -10.44
N ARG A 86 -4.76 -14.48 -9.57
CA ARG A 86 -4.27 -14.12 -8.24
C ARG A 86 -2.75 -14.24 -8.22
N MET A 87 -2.08 -13.11 -8.25
CA MET A 87 -0.63 -13.04 -8.24
C MET A 87 -0.06 -13.42 -6.86
N ASN A 88 0.91 -14.30 -6.83
CA ASN A 88 1.58 -14.77 -5.62
C ASN A 88 3.11 -14.70 -5.77
N ILE A 89 3.83 -15.08 -4.73
CA ILE A 89 5.30 -14.96 -4.67
C ILE A 89 6.02 -15.67 -5.82
N ASN A 90 5.50 -16.80 -6.30
CA ASN A 90 6.14 -17.55 -7.40
C ASN A 90 6.11 -16.76 -8.71
N HIS A 91 5.07 -15.95 -8.93
CA HIS A 91 4.95 -15.11 -10.12
C HIS A 91 5.93 -13.93 -10.16
N ILE A 92 6.44 -13.50 -9.01
CA ILE A 92 7.40 -12.40 -8.92
C ILE A 92 8.83 -12.89 -8.69
N LYS A 93 9.02 -14.05 -8.04
CA LYS A 93 10.33 -14.66 -7.85
C LYS A 93 10.91 -15.15 -9.18
N ASN A 94 10.08 -15.78 -9.98
CA ASN A 94 10.45 -16.34 -11.29
C ASN A 94 9.48 -15.81 -12.36
N PRO A 95 9.57 -14.52 -12.73
CA PRO A 95 8.53 -13.85 -13.51
C PRO A 95 8.33 -14.39 -14.92
N TYR A 96 9.30 -15.14 -15.46
CA TYR A 96 9.27 -15.70 -16.82
C TYR A 96 8.92 -17.19 -16.88
N ASP A 97 8.79 -17.87 -15.74
CA ASP A 97 8.45 -19.30 -15.70
C ASP A 97 7.00 -19.58 -16.12
N ALA A 98 6.12 -18.59 -16.01
CA ALA A 98 4.74 -18.67 -16.44
C ALA A 98 4.45 -17.61 -17.51
N SER A 99 3.56 -17.94 -18.46
CA SER A 99 3.20 -17.03 -19.56
C SER A 99 2.45 -15.76 -19.13
N LEU A 100 2.15 -15.61 -17.83
CA LEU A 100 1.44 -14.45 -17.28
C LEU A 100 2.14 -13.11 -17.55
N TYR A 101 3.46 -13.10 -17.68
CA TYR A 101 4.20 -11.89 -18.01
C TYR A 101 3.77 -11.28 -19.35
N ARG A 102 3.26 -12.10 -20.29
CA ARG A 102 2.77 -11.63 -21.60
C ARG A 102 1.52 -10.76 -21.51
N THR A 103 0.82 -10.82 -20.39
CA THR A 103 -0.36 -10.00 -20.10
C THR A 103 -0.03 -8.85 -19.15
N GLY A 104 1.24 -8.51 -19.00
CA GLY A 104 1.74 -7.47 -18.12
C GLY A 104 1.22 -6.09 -18.51
N ILE A 105 0.68 -5.39 -17.53
CA ILE A 105 0.15 -4.02 -17.67
C ILE A 105 0.92 -3.00 -16.83
N SER A 106 1.80 -3.47 -15.97
CA SER A 106 2.65 -2.66 -15.11
C SER A 106 3.93 -3.42 -14.82
N VAL A 107 5.01 -2.71 -14.56
CA VAL A 107 6.28 -3.26 -14.12
C VAL A 107 6.50 -2.91 -12.66
N GLY A 108 6.90 -3.90 -11.86
CA GLY A 108 7.37 -3.73 -10.49
C GLY A 108 8.84 -4.13 -10.37
N ASP A 109 9.57 -3.40 -9.55
CA ASP A 109 10.98 -3.65 -9.23
C ASP A 109 11.24 -3.15 -7.80
N TYR A 110 10.75 -3.91 -6.83
CA TYR A 110 10.89 -3.57 -5.43
C TYR A 110 10.88 -4.84 -4.58
N PRO A 111 11.75 -4.95 -3.56
CA PRO A 111 11.74 -6.10 -2.66
C PRO A 111 10.42 -6.21 -1.89
N VAL A 112 10.19 -7.36 -1.28
CA VAL A 112 9.01 -7.53 -0.43
C VAL A 112 9.16 -6.67 0.81
N ASP A 113 8.35 -5.63 0.89
CA ASP A 113 8.23 -4.76 2.06
C ASP A 113 7.00 -5.16 2.88
N HIS A 114 7.24 -5.95 3.93
CA HIS A 114 6.18 -6.50 4.78
C HIS A 114 6.26 -5.90 6.18
N HIS A 115 5.19 -5.22 6.60
CA HIS A 115 5.07 -4.61 7.92
C HIS A 115 4.32 -5.54 8.88
N GLN A 116 4.92 -5.80 10.03
CA GLN A 116 4.41 -6.75 11.03
C GLN A 116 3.93 -6.06 12.31
N ALA A 117 3.41 -4.84 12.19
CA ALA A 117 2.99 -4.00 13.33
C ALA A 117 1.88 -4.63 14.23
N ARG A 118 1.27 -5.73 13.78
CA ARG A 118 0.27 -6.47 14.59
C ARG A 118 0.88 -7.18 15.79
N TYR A 119 2.14 -7.60 15.69
CA TYR A 119 2.77 -8.42 16.72
C TYR A 119 3.55 -7.56 17.70
N ARG A 120 3.16 -7.63 18.97
CA ARG A 120 3.93 -7.10 20.08
C ARG A 120 4.75 -8.24 20.65
N GLY A 121 6.05 -8.22 20.47
CA GLY A 121 6.96 -9.27 20.96
C GLY A 121 7.88 -9.78 19.85
N LYS A 122 8.44 -10.99 20.04
CA LYS A 122 9.33 -11.59 19.06
C LYS A 122 8.54 -11.98 17.81
N VAL A 123 8.79 -11.29 16.74
CA VAL A 123 8.18 -11.55 15.42
C VAL A 123 9.00 -12.66 14.75
N PRO A 124 8.36 -13.63 14.07
CA PRO A 124 9.09 -14.57 13.24
C PRO A 124 9.94 -13.83 12.20
N GLU A 125 11.21 -14.16 12.12
CA GLU A 125 12.05 -13.71 11.02
C GLU A 125 11.61 -14.44 9.76
N ILE A 126 11.07 -13.67 8.81
CA ILE A 126 10.68 -14.19 7.50
C ILE A 126 11.65 -13.59 6.50
N GLU A 127 12.55 -14.42 5.98
CA GLU A 127 13.40 -14.04 4.87
C GLU A 127 12.61 -14.18 3.56
N PHE A 128 12.54 -13.09 2.80
CA PHE A 128 11.98 -13.12 1.47
C PHE A 128 13.10 -13.26 0.44
N PRO A 129 12.89 -14.07 -0.62
CA PRO A 129 13.87 -14.17 -1.67
C PRO A 129 14.08 -12.83 -2.38
N PRO A 130 15.25 -12.58 -2.97
CA PRO A 130 15.43 -11.46 -3.89
C PRO A 130 14.37 -11.48 -4.99
N ILE A 131 13.78 -10.33 -5.27
CA ILE A 131 12.74 -10.18 -6.28
C ILE A 131 13.34 -9.46 -7.49
N PRO A 132 13.42 -10.11 -8.66
CA PRO A 132 13.77 -9.44 -9.90
C PRO A 132 12.63 -8.55 -10.38
N SER A 133 12.88 -7.69 -11.37
CA SER A 133 11.82 -6.93 -12.03
C SER A 133 10.75 -7.87 -12.58
N PHE A 134 9.49 -7.56 -12.36
CA PHE A 134 8.36 -8.41 -12.70
C PHE A 134 7.22 -7.61 -13.35
N ASN A 135 6.35 -8.31 -14.08
CA ASN A 135 5.14 -7.73 -14.65
C ASN A 135 3.93 -8.04 -13.77
N VAL A 136 3.02 -7.07 -13.65
CA VAL A 136 1.69 -7.28 -13.07
C VAL A 136 0.73 -7.70 -14.17
N PRO A 137 0.14 -8.91 -14.13
CA PRO A 137 -0.75 -9.39 -15.17
C PRO A 137 -2.10 -8.64 -15.14
N MET A 138 -2.66 -8.35 -16.31
CA MET A 138 -3.96 -7.69 -16.47
C MET A 138 -5.09 -8.41 -15.71
N GLY A 139 -5.08 -9.73 -15.66
CA GLY A 139 -6.09 -10.53 -14.97
C GLY A 139 -6.16 -10.29 -13.46
N THR A 140 -5.17 -9.61 -12.85
CA THR A 140 -5.23 -9.18 -11.44
C THR A 140 -6.22 -8.05 -11.20
N MET A 141 -6.56 -7.29 -12.25
CA MET A 141 -7.46 -6.14 -12.20
C MET A 141 -8.91 -6.49 -12.52
N ILE A 142 -9.15 -7.66 -13.09
CA ILE A 142 -10.45 -8.13 -13.57
C ILE A 142 -11.06 -9.08 -12.53
N PRO A 143 -12.18 -8.71 -11.86
CA PRO A 143 -12.87 -9.61 -10.96
C PRO A 143 -13.32 -10.89 -11.67
N SER A 144 -13.21 -12.03 -10.98
CA SER A 144 -13.59 -13.33 -11.56
C SER A 144 -15.11 -13.60 -11.58
N THR A 145 -15.90 -12.80 -10.85
CA THR A 145 -17.35 -13.06 -10.64
C THR A 145 -18.23 -11.82 -10.79
N ILE A 146 -17.64 -10.68 -11.12
CA ILE A 146 -18.39 -9.41 -11.24
C ILE A 146 -18.02 -8.78 -12.58
N ASP A 147 -19.02 -8.57 -13.42
CA ASP A 147 -18.86 -7.87 -14.70
C ASP A 147 -18.93 -6.35 -14.50
N GLY A 148 -18.33 -5.60 -15.44
CA GLY A 148 -18.38 -4.14 -15.47
C GLY A 148 -17.55 -3.45 -14.38
N LEU A 149 -16.66 -4.17 -13.70
CA LEU A 149 -15.76 -3.64 -12.67
C LEU A 149 -14.30 -3.91 -13.04
N ILE A 150 -13.48 -2.87 -12.97
CA ILE A 150 -12.03 -2.96 -13.06
C ILE A 150 -11.44 -2.41 -11.76
N VAL A 151 -10.49 -3.13 -11.17
CA VAL A 151 -9.84 -2.74 -9.93
C VAL A 151 -8.37 -2.43 -10.18
N CYS A 152 -7.86 -1.37 -9.61
CA CYS A 152 -6.45 -1.00 -9.67
C CYS A 152 -5.86 -0.77 -8.28
N GLU A 153 -4.62 -0.30 -8.22
CA GLU A 153 -3.91 0.01 -6.98
C GLU A 153 -3.77 -1.19 -6.02
N LYS A 154 -3.91 -0.91 -4.72
CA LYS A 154 -3.84 -1.90 -3.63
C LYS A 154 -5.03 -2.87 -3.60
N GLY A 155 -6.06 -2.61 -4.41
CA GLY A 155 -7.24 -3.47 -4.54
C GLY A 155 -7.10 -4.64 -5.53
N ILE A 156 -6.03 -4.69 -6.33
CA ILE A 156 -5.81 -5.77 -7.31
C ILE A 156 -5.66 -7.15 -6.65
N SER A 157 -5.87 -8.20 -7.43
CA SER A 157 -5.85 -9.59 -6.94
C SER A 157 -4.42 -10.11 -6.74
N VAL A 158 -3.85 -9.81 -5.59
CA VAL A 158 -2.53 -10.28 -5.17
C VAL A 158 -2.58 -10.87 -3.77
N THR A 159 -1.58 -11.70 -3.42
CA THR A 159 -1.40 -12.14 -2.03
C THR A 159 -0.89 -11.00 -1.15
N ASN A 160 -0.98 -11.15 0.16
CA ASN A 160 -0.46 -10.18 1.12
C ASN A 160 1.04 -9.88 0.88
N ILE A 161 1.85 -10.92 0.68
CA ILE A 161 3.29 -10.80 0.40
C ILE A 161 3.53 -9.97 -0.87
N VAL A 162 2.82 -10.29 -1.96
CA VAL A 162 2.96 -9.57 -3.24
C VAL A 162 2.46 -8.13 -3.15
N ASN A 163 1.47 -7.86 -2.31
CA ASN A 163 1.07 -6.47 -2.05
C ASN A 163 2.26 -5.62 -1.53
N GLY A 164 3.17 -6.21 -0.76
CA GLY A 164 4.38 -5.53 -0.30
C GLY A 164 5.26 -4.97 -1.42
N THR A 165 5.22 -5.56 -2.61
CA THR A 165 6.00 -5.12 -3.79
C THR A 165 5.17 -4.30 -4.77
N THR A 166 3.84 -4.49 -4.83
CA THR A 166 2.97 -3.88 -5.85
C THR A 166 2.27 -2.61 -5.39
N ARG A 167 2.24 -2.34 -4.08
CA ARG A 167 1.59 -1.14 -3.51
C ARG A 167 2.40 0.15 -3.68
N LEU A 168 3.56 0.08 -4.30
CA LEU A 168 4.46 1.22 -4.53
C LEU A 168 3.89 2.16 -5.59
N GLN A 169 4.14 3.46 -5.42
CA GLN A 169 3.59 4.50 -6.28
C GLN A 169 3.77 4.25 -7.80
N PRO A 170 4.95 3.82 -8.30
CA PRO A 170 5.10 3.56 -9.74
C PRO A 170 4.14 2.48 -10.25
N VAL A 171 4.00 1.37 -9.51
CA VAL A 171 3.09 0.28 -9.88
C VAL A 171 1.64 0.74 -9.79
N VAL A 172 1.29 1.49 -8.75
CA VAL A 172 -0.04 2.05 -8.54
C VAL A 172 -0.45 2.97 -9.70
N LEU A 173 0.42 3.88 -10.11
CA LEU A 173 0.18 4.78 -11.24
C LEU A 173 -0.01 4.01 -12.55
N LEU A 174 0.85 3.02 -12.83
CA LEU A 174 0.75 2.20 -14.05
C LEU A 174 -0.52 1.35 -14.06
N THR A 175 -0.93 0.77 -12.94
CA THR A 175 -2.20 0.03 -12.86
C THR A 175 -3.40 0.95 -13.03
N GLY A 176 -3.35 2.17 -12.50
CA GLY A 176 -4.38 3.20 -12.74
C GLY A 176 -4.50 3.60 -14.21
N GLN A 177 -3.37 3.82 -14.89
CA GLN A 177 -3.33 4.08 -16.31
C GLN A 177 -3.92 2.91 -17.12
N ALA A 178 -3.50 1.68 -16.81
CA ALA A 178 -4.00 0.49 -17.47
C ALA A 178 -5.52 0.31 -17.26
N ALA A 179 -6.04 0.62 -16.06
CA ALA A 179 -7.48 0.58 -15.77
C ALA A 179 -8.25 1.54 -16.67
N GLY A 180 -7.79 2.78 -16.81
CA GLY A 180 -8.40 3.76 -17.68
C GLY A 180 -8.42 3.34 -19.16
N VAL A 181 -7.30 2.81 -19.66
CA VAL A 181 -7.20 2.29 -21.03
C VAL A 181 -8.14 1.09 -21.24
N LEU A 182 -8.16 0.16 -20.30
CA LEU A 182 -9.00 -1.03 -20.38
C LEU A 182 -10.49 -0.65 -20.37
N ALA A 183 -10.90 0.24 -19.47
CA ALA A 183 -12.28 0.73 -19.41
C ALA A 183 -12.71 1.41 -20.73
N ALA A 184 -11.89 2.29 -21.27
CA ALA A 184 -12.16 2.94 -22.54
C ALA A 184 -12.30 1.93 -23.69
N LYS A 185 -11.43 0.92 -23.75
CA LYS A 185 -11.48 -0.12 -24.77
C LYS A 185 -12.72 -1.02 -24.64
N THR A 186 -13.11 -1.39 -23.43
CA THR A 186 -14.32 -2.21 -23.24
C THR A 186 -15.58 -1.47 -23.70
N VAL A 187 -15.68 -0.17 -23.40
CA VAL A 187 -16.78 0.68 -23.88
C VAL A 187 -16.77 0.79 -25.40
N GLN A 188 -15.62 1.11 -26.01
CA GLN A 188 -15.49 1.23 -27.46
C GLN A 188 -15.86 -0.06 -28.20
N LEU A 189 -15.44 -1.21 -27.65
CA LEU A 189 -15.68 -2.52 -28.27
C LEU A 189 -17.03 -3.12 -27.87
N LYS A 190 -17.82 -2.44 -27.04
CA LYS A 190 -19.09 -2.92 -26.47
C LYS A 190 -18.96 -4.33 -25.86
N LYS A 191 -17.84 -4.57 -25.18
CA LYS A 191 -17.53 -5.83 -24.46
C LYS A 191 -17.68 -5.60 -22.96
N LYS A 192 -17.96 -6.72 -22.27
CA LYS A 192 -18.01 -6.76 -20.80
C LYS A 192 -16.63 -7.16 -20.23
#